data_adc354d5730eee56c309dff22c0cd62d
#
_entry.id   adc354d5730eee56c309dff22c0cd62d
#
_cell.length_a   1.000
_cell.length_b   1.000
_cell.length_c   1.000
_cell.angle_alpha   90.00
_cell.angle_beta   90.00
_cell.angle_gamma   90.00
#
_symmetry.space_group_name_H-M   'P 1'
#
loop_
_entity.id
_entity.type
_entity.pdbx_description
1 polymer ?
#
loop_
_entity_poly.entity_id
_entity_poly.type
_entity_poly.pdbx_seq_one_letter_code
_entity_poly.pdbx_strand_id
1 'polypeptide(L)'
;RIGEGAAMIRTKGEAGTGNVVEAVRHARAVLGEVKRIQTMDATELMALARDLKAPYELIKGIHDTGKLPVVNFSAGGIASPADAALMMQIGVEGVFVGSGIFKSENPDVMAKAIVKATTHYNDPEMLVEISKGLGSSMPGLDVRTMPEDQKLAQRGW
;
A
#
# COMPACT_ATOMS: atom_id res chain seq x y z
N ARG A 1 -14.41 2.92 7.70
CA ARG A 1 -14.68 3.59 6.39
C ARG A 1 -15.42 2.68 5.42
N ILE A 2 -15.13 1.36 5.40
CA ILE A 2 -15.87 0.39 4.57
C ILE A 2 -17.34 0.37 5.01
N GLY A 3 -17.63 0.31 6.30
CA GLY A 3 -18.99 0.40 6.84
C GLY A 3 -19.73 1.71 6.53
N GLU A 4 -19.00 2.76 6.19
CA GLU A 4 -19.53 4.05 5.73
C GLU A 4 -19.70 4.12 4.20
N GLY A 5 -19.43 3.02 3.48
CA GLY A 5 -19.61 2.91 2.03
C GLY A 5 -18.35 3.12 1.18
N ALA A 6 -17.15 3.09 1.78
CA ALA A 6 -15.92 3.13 0.99
C ALA A 6 -15.83 1.89 0.08
N ALA A 7 -15.70 2.11 -1.22
CA ALA A 7 -15.56 1.05 -2.24
C ALA A 7 -14.09 0.66 -2.50
N MET A 8 -13.15 1.37 -1.94
CA MET A 8 -11.71 1.11 -2.02
C MET A 8 -11.03 1.65 -0.76
N ILE A 9 -10.02 0.95 -0.30
CA ILE A 9 -9.07 1.46 0.70
C ILE A 9 -7.76 1.79 0.01
N ARG A 10 -7.22 2.96 0.33
CA ARG A 10 -5.88 3.37 -0.06
C ARG A 10 -5.06 3.59 1.20
N THR A 11 -4.00 2.81 1.37
CA THR A 11 -3.06 3.04 2.46
C THR A 11 -2.32 4.36 2.26
N LYS A 12 -1.90 4.98 3.35
CA LYS A 12 -1.45 6.37 3.32
C LYS A 12 -0.03 6.53 2.76
N GLY A 13 0.93 5.79 3.27
CA GLY A 13 2.35 5.96 2.93
C GLY A 13 2.85 7.39 3.17
N GLU A 14 4.01 7.75 2.61
CA GLU A 14 4.54 9.11 2.62
C GLU A 14 4.75 9.59 1.19
N ALA A 15 3.73 10.30 0.68
CA ALA A 15 3.70 10.75 -0.71
C ALA A 15 4.78 11.81 -1.00
N GLY A 16 5.35 11.78 -2.20
CA GLY A 16 6.32 12.78 -2.64
C GLY A 16 7.76 12.54 -2.18
N THR A 17 8.02 11.46 -1.44
CA THR A 17 9.35 11.17 -0.88
C THR A 17 10.21 10.25 -1.75
N GLY A 18 9.63 9.49 -2.68
CA GLY A 18 10.37 8.42 -3.37
C GLY A 18 10.91 7.34 -2.41
N ASN A 19 10.34 7.21 -1.21
CA ASN A 19 10.73 6.27 -0.19
C ASN A 19 9.51 5.43 0.25
N VAL A 20 9.53 4.15 -0.07
CA VAL A 20 8.41 3.22 0.09
C VAL A 20 8.23 2.71 1.53
N VAL A 21 9.13 3.03 2.46
CA VAL A 21 9.15 2.47 3.83
C VAL A 21 7.83 2.69 4.57
N GLU A 22 7.25 3.89 4.53
CA GLU A 22 5.97 4.18 5.19
C GLU A 22 4.80 3.45 4.50
N ALA A 23 4.82 3.29 3.19
CA ALA A 23 3.81 2.50 2.48
C ALA A 23 3.87 1.02 2.90
N VAL A 24 5.06 0.45 3.02
CA VAL A 24 5.28 -0.92 3.54
C VAL A 24 4.74 -1.05 4.96
N ARG A 25 5.05 -0.10 5.85
CA ARG A 25 4.58 -0.10 7.25
C ARG A 25 3.05 -0.08 7.32
N HIS A 26 2.41 0.78 6.55
CA HIS A 26 0.95 0.92 6.55
C HIS A 26 0.25 -0.31 5.94
N ALA A 27 0.76 -0.83 4.82
CA ALA A 27 0.22 -2.06 4.21
C ALA A 27 0.32 -3.24 5.18
N ARG A 28 1.47 -3.43 5.83
CA ARG A 28 1.67 -4.48 6.83
C ARG A 28 0.77 -4.31 8.05
N ALA A 29 0.49 -3.09 8.48
CA ALA A 29 -0.44 -2.84 9.59
C ALA A 29 -1.86 -3.30 9.23
N VAL A 30 -2.37 -2.90 8.07
CA VAL A 30 -3.71 -3.31 7.60
C VAL A 30 -3.81 -4.83 7.43
N LEU A 31 -2.86 -5.44 6.72
CA LEU A 31 -2.87 -6.88 6.46
C LEU A 31 -2.62 -7.70 7.74
N GLY A 32 -1.84 -7.16 8.68
CA GLY A 32 -1.63 -7.75 10.00
C GLY A 32 -2.92 -7.79 10.83
N GLU A 33 -3.71 -6.70 10.82
CA GLU A 33 -5.00 -6.67 11.47
C GLU A 33 -6.00 -7.66 10.85
N VAL A 34 -6.03 -7.79 9.52
CA VAL A 34 -6.85 -8.79 8.84
C VAL A 34 -6.48 -10.19 9.32
N LYS A 35 -5.19 -10.52 9.41
CA LYS A 35 -4.72 -11.81 9.93
C LYS A 35 -5.09 -12.01 11.39
N ARG A 36 -4.99 -10.96 12.22
CA ARG A 36 -5.38 -11.01 13.62
C ARG A 36 -6.88 -11.30 13.78
N ILE A 37 -7.72 -10.65 12.99
CA ILE A 37 -9.17 -10.87 12.98
C ILE A 37 -9.51 -12.35 12.71
N GLN A 38 -8.79 -13.03 11.82
CA GLN A 38 -9.01 -14.44 11.51
C GLN A 38 -8.76 -15.40 12.70
N THR A 39 -8.04 -14.96 13.72
CA THR A 39 -7.74 -15.79 14.90
C THR A 39 -8.63 -15.49 16.11
N MET A 40 -9.55 -14.53 16.00
CA MET A 40 -10.43 -14.10 17.08
C MET A 40 -11.65 -15.02 17.27
N ASP A 41 -12.10 -15.18 18.51
CA ASP A 41 -13.39 -15.81 18.79
C ASP A 41 -14.56 -14.81 18.59
N ALA A 42 -15.80 -15.32 18.70
CA ALA A 42 -16.99 -14.50 18.49
C ALA A 42 -17.11 -13.33 19.49
N THR A 43 -16.65 -13.51 20.74
CA THR A 43 -16.69 -12.45 21.76
C THR A 43 -15.69 -11.34 21.44
N GLU A 44 -14.50 -11.73 21.01
CA GLU A 44 -13.44 -10.80 20.57
C GLU A 44 -13.87 -10.02 19.33
N LEU A 45 -14.52 -10.67 18.34
CA LEU A 45 -15.05 -10.01 17.16
C LEU A 45 -16.11 -8.96 17.50
N MET A 46 -17.01 -9.26 18.47
CA MET A 46 -18.00 -8.30 18.94
C MET A 46 -17.36 -7.10 19.64
N ALA A 47 -16.35 -7.35 20.48
CA ALA A 47 -15.60 -6.29 21.14
C ALA A 47 -14.88 -5.39 20.12
N LEU A 48 -14.19 -5.99 19.15
CA LEU A 48 -13.49 -5.26 18.09
C LEU A 48 -14.45 -4.43 17.24
N ALA A 49 -15.61 -4.98 16.86
CA ALA A 49 -16.63 -4.24 16.09
C ALA A 49 -17.11 -3.00 16.83
N ARG A 50 -17.33 -3.10 18.13
CA ARG A 50 -17.69 -1.98 18.99
C ARG A 50 -16.57 -0.93 19.07
N ASP A 51 -15.33 -1.38 19.30
CA ASP A 51 -14.18 -0.50 19.48
C ASP A 51 -13.84 0.28 18.18
N LEU A 52 -13.98 -0.39 17.04
CA LEU A 52 -13.83 0.22 15.72
C LEU A 52 -15.04 1.01 15.24
N LYS A 53 -16.17 0.93 15.98
CA LYS A 53 -17.47 1.48 15.56
C LYS A 53 -17.89 1.00 14.17
N ALA A 54 -17.63 -0.27 13.88
CA ALA A 54 -17.90 -0.91 12.60
C ALA A 54 -19.03 -1.93 12.73
N PRO A 55 -19.82 -2.18 11.66
CA PRO A 55 -20.81 -3.25 11.68
C PRO A 55 -20.19 -4.62 11.99
N TYR A 56 -20.81 -5.37 12.89
CA TYR A 56 -20.32 -6.71 13.27
C TYR A 56 -20.19 -7.64 12.05
N GLU A 57 -21.18 -7.62 11.16
CA GLU A 57 -21.16 -8.45 9.94
C GLU A 57 -19.96 -8.16 9.02
N LEU A 58 -19.49 -6.92 9.01
CA LEU A 58 -18.27 -6.56 8.27
C LEU A 58 -17.03 -7.21 8.90
N ILE A 59 -16.89 -7.14 10.23
CA ILE A 59 -15.78 -7.77 10.95
C ILE A 59 -15.83 -9.29 10.82
N LYS A 60 -17.03 -9.88 10.97
CA LYS A 60 -17.25 -11.30 10.76
C LYS A 60 -16.92 -11.74 9.33
N GLY A 61 -17.30 -10.99 8.32
CA GLY A 61 -16.97 -11.27 6.92
C GLY A 61 -15.44 -11.26 6.67
N ILE A 62 -14.70 -10.35 7.30
CA ILE A 62 -13.24 -10.32 7.24
C ILE A 62 -12.63 -11.54 7.95
N HIS A 63 -13.18 -11.93 9.11
CA HIS A 63 -12.77 -13.14 9.82
C HIS A 63 -12.94 -14.38 8.95
N ASP A 64 -14.10 -14.55 8.33
CA ASP A 64 -14.45 -15.74 7.56
C ASP A 64 -13.67 -15.84 6.25
N THR A 65 -13.35 -14.71 5.61
CA THR A 65 -12.69 -14.66 4.29
C THR A 65 -11.19 -14.39 4.33
N GLY A 66 -10.70 -13.79 5.41
CA GLY A 66 -9.31 -13.32 5.52
C GLY A 66 -8.98 -12.15 4.57
N LYS A 67 -10.00 -11.42 4.11
CA LYS A 67 -9.84 -10.31 3.16
C LYS A 67 -10.78 -9.17 3.50
N LEU A 68 -10.37 -7.95 3.13
CA LEU A 68 -11.30 -6.83 3.08
C LEU A 68 -12.32 -7.07 1.95
N PRO A 69 -13.58 -6.66 2.11
CA PRO A 69 -14.60 -6.80 1.05
C PRO A 69 -14.45 -5.78 -0.09
N VAL A 70 -13.42 -4.95 -0.03
CA VAL A 70 -13.08 -3.93 -1.02
C VAL A 70 -11.58 -3.99 -1.31
N VAL A 71 -11.17 -3.54 -2.50
CA VAL A 71 -9.76 -3.52 -2.89
C VAL A 71 -8.93 -2.62 -1.97
N ASN A 72 -7.71 -3.06 -1.67
CA ASN A 72 -6.75 -2.33 -0.86
C ASN A 72 -5.51 -1.96 -1.68
N PHE A 73 -5.40 -0.70 -2.05
CA PHE A 73 -4.28 -0.17 -2.82
C PHE A 73 -3.26 0.51 -1.91
N SER A 74 -1.99 0.40 -2.27
CA SER A 74 -0.92 1.14 -1.62
C SER A 74 -0.62 2.45 -2.33
N ALA A 75 -0.22 3.45 -1.55
CA ALA A 75 0.21 4.75 -2.05
C ALA A 75 1.33 5.34 -1.20
N GLY A 76 2.12 6.21 -1.81
CA GLY A 76 3.16 6.99 -1.14
C GLY A 76 4.55 6.38 -1.22
N GLY A 77 5.48 7.10 -1.82
CA GLY A 77 6.89 6.77 -1.87
C GLY A 77 7.31 5.74 -2.92
N ILE A 78 6.40 5.18 -3.69
CA ILE A 78 6.72 4.24 -4.78
C ILE A 78 7.40 5.02 -5.91
N ALA A 79 8.62 4.64 -6.27
CA ALA A 79 9.45 5.36 -7.26
C ALA A 79 10.13 4.44 -8.28
N SER A 80 10.01 3.13 -8.13
CA SER A 80 10.64 2.15 -9.02
C SER A 80 9.73 0.94 -9.27
N PRO A 81 10.00 0.14 -10.33
CA PRO A 81 9.34 -1.15 -10.54
C PRO A 81 9.50 -2.10 -9.36
N ALA A 82 10.66 -2.10 -8.71
CA ALA A 82 10.93 -2.93 -7.54
C ALA A 82 10.04 -2.55 -6.35
N ASP A 83 9.79 -1.26 -6.11
CA ASP A 83 8.85 -0.80 -5.07
C ASP A 83 7.43 -1.28 -5.35
N ALA A 84 6.98 -1.17 -6.61
CA ALA A 84 5.66 -1.63 -7.01
C ALA A 84 5.50 -3.15 -6.81
N ALA A 85 6.48 -3.94 -7.28
CA ALA A 85 6.49 -5.38 -7.09
C ALA A 85 6.51 -5.77 -5.59
N LEU A 86 7.33 -5.09 -4.78
CA LEU A 86 7.36 -5.30 -3.33
C LEU A 86 5.99 -5.09 -2.69
N MET A 87 5.29 -4.01 -3.05
CA MET A 87 3.97 -3.75 -2.48
C MET A 87 2.96 -4.84 -2.87
N MET A 88 2.98 -5.28 -4.13
CA MET A 88 2.13 -6.38 -4.60
C MET A 88 2.46 -7.71 -3.87
N GLN A 89 3.75 -8.02 -3.67
CA GLN A 89 4.20 -9.21 -2.93
C GLN A 89 3.81 -9.17 -1.45
N ILE A 90 3.71 -8.00 -0.83
CA ILE A 90 3.21 -7.83 0.53
C ILE A 90 1.72 -8.20 0.61
N GLY A 91 0.97 -8.07 -0.49
CA GLY A 91 -0.43 -8.49 -0.59
C GLY A 91 -1.42 -7.34 -0.81
N VAL A 92 -0.97 -6.15 -1.24
CA VAL A 92 -1.90 -5.13 -1.73
C VAL A 92 -2.40 -5.50 -3.13
N GLU A 93 -3.53 -4.96 -3.54
CA GLU A 93 -4.19 -5.32 -4.80
C GLU A 93 -3.94 -4.30 -5.92
N GLY A 94 -3.11 -3.30 -5.64
CA GLY A 94 -2.68 -2.31 -6.60
C GLY A 94 -1.87 -1.19 -5.96
N VAL A 95 -1.34 -0.29 -6.80
CA VAL A 95 -0.52 0.83 -6.36
C VAL A 95 -0.95 2.13 -7.01
N PHE A 96 -0.84 3.24 -6.25
CA PHE A 96 -0.93 4.59 -6.78
C PHE A 96 0.46 5.20 -6.84
N VAL A 97 0.87 5.66 -8.00
CA VAL A 97 2.20 6.25 -8.20
C VAL A 97 2.05 7.63 -8.87
N GLY A 98 2.64 8.63 -8.28
CA GLY A 98 2.64 10.00 -8.79
C GLY A 98 4.07 10.49 -9.01
N SER A 99 4.62 11.19 -8.03
CA SER A 99 5.95 11.83 -8.13
C SER A 99 7.06 10.84 -8.50
N GLY A 100 6.97 9.57 -8.11
CA GLY A 100 7.94 8.54 -8.50
C GLY A 100 8.05 8.35 -10.00
N ILE A 101 6.95 8.55 -10.74
CA ILE A 101 6.95 8.58 -12.20
C ILE A 101 7.38 9.96 -12.71
N PHE A 102 6.66 11.01 -12.33
CA PHE A 102 6.80 12.34 -12.93
C PHE A 102 8.14 13.04 -12.62
N LYS A 103 8.83 12.65 -11.55
CA LYS A 103 10.16 13.16 -11.18
C LYS A 103 11.31 12.21 -11.56
N SER A 104 11.03 11.12 -12.26
CA SER A 104 12.08 10.27 -12.85
C SER A 104 12.65 10.93 -14.11
N GLU A 105 13.84 10.49 -14.51
CA GLU A 105 14.49 10.98 -15.74
C GLU A 105 13.65 10.71 -17.00
N ASN A 106 13.00 9.53 -17.07
CA ASN A 106 12.19 9.09 -18.20
C ASN A 106 10.78 8.65 -17.74
N PRO A 107 9.84 9.59 -17.52
CA PRO A 107 8.53 9.28 -16.91
C PRO A 107 7.71 8.24 -17.68
N ASP A 108 7.69 8.30 -19.02
CA ASP A 108 6.94 7.34 -19.84
C ASP A 108 7.47 5.91 -19.74
N VAL A 109 8.80 5.76 -19.70
CA VAL A 109 9.47 4.47 -19.57
C VAL A 109 9.24 3.94 -18.15
N MET A 110 9.40 4.79 -17.13
CA MET A 110 9.16 4.45 -15.73
C MET A 110 7.72 4.02 -15.49
N ALA A 111 6.74 4.73 -16.04
CA ALA A 111 5.33 4.39 -15.92
C ALA A 111 5.03 3.00 -16.48
N LYS A 112 5.50 2.70 -17.70
CA LYS A 112 5.33 1.39 -18.34
C LYS A 112 5.98 0.26 -17.53
N ALA A 113 7.17 0.51 -16.99
CA ALA A 113 7.89 -0.46 -16.17
C ALA A 113 7.15 -0.74 -14.85
N ILE A 114 6.63 0.29 -14.18
CA ILE A 114 5.84 0.14 -12.94
C ILE A 114 4.54 -0.64 -13.20
N VAL A 115 3.83 -0.37 -14.30
CA VAL A 115 2.62 -1.13 -14.67
C VAL A 115 2.95 -2.61 -14.90
N LYS A 116 4.02 -2.91 -15.66
CA LYS A 116 4.48 -4.28 -15.88
C LYS A 116 4.88 -4.97 -14.57
N ALA A 117 5.60 -4.27 -13.68
CA ALA A 117 6.00 -4.80 -12.39
C ALA A 117 4.79 -5.11 -11.50
N THR A 118 3.74 -4.28 -11.54
CA THR A 118 2.49 -4.54 -10.82
C THR A 118 1.77 -5.78 -11.34
N THR A 119 1.83 -6.01 -12.66
CA THR A 119 1.20 -7.19 -13.30
C THR A 119 2.02 -8.47 -13.08
N HIS A 120 3.36 -8.37 -13.18
CA HIS A 120 4.29 -9.51 -13.14
C HIS A 120 5.14 -9.54 -11.87
N TYR A 121 4.59 -9.12 -10.73
CA TYR A 121 5.32 -8.94 -9.47
C TYR A 121 5.95 -10.19 -8.89
N ASN A 122 5.53 -11.39 -9.31
CA ASN A 122 6.09 -12.69 -8.90
C ASN A 122 6.99 -13.32 -9.98
N ASP A 123 7.30 -12.58 -11.05
CA ASP A 123 8.18 -13.07 -12.13
C ASP A 123 9.54 -12.35 -12.04
N PRO A 124 10.57 -12.98 -11.45
CA PRO A 124 11.86 -12.32 -11.24
C PRO A 124 12.60 -12.02 -12.56
N GLU A 125 12.43 -12.82 -13.60
CA GLU A 125 13.07 -12.59 -14.90
C GLU A 125 12.46 -11.34 -15.57
N MET A 126 11.13 -11.25 -15.56
CA MET A 126 10.42 -10.08 -16.05
C MET A 126 10.80 -8.82 -15.23
N LEU A 127 10.89 -8.91 -13.91
CA LEU A 127 11.27 -7.78 -13.06
C LEU A 127 12.68 -7.27 -13.36
N VAL A 128 13.63 -8.16 -13.62
CA VAL A 128 14.98 -7.78 -14.05
C VAL A 128 14.94 -7.09 -15.41
N GLU A 129 14.20 -7.64 -16.36
CA GLU A 129 14.14 -7.08 -17.73
C GLU A 129 13.54 -5.67 -17.76
N ILE A 130 12.40 -5.47 -17.10
CA ILE A 130 11.72 -4.17 -17.07
C ILE A 130 12.44 -3.11 -16.23
N SER A 131 13.43 -3.51 -15.43
CA SER A 131 14.24 -2.59 -14.63
C SER A 131 15.47 -2.05 -15.39
N LYS A 132 15.70 -2.51 -16.62
CA LYS A 132 16.83 -2.04 -17.46
C LYS A 132 16.47 -0.75 -18.17
N GLY A 133 17.46 0.15 -18.33
CA GLY A 133 17.36 1.33 -19.19
C GLY A 133 16.32 2.38 -18.74
N LEU A 134 15.95 2.41 -17.47
CA LEU A 134 14.95 3.34 -16.94
C LEU A 134 15.49 4.77 -16.75
N GLY A 135 16.81 4.94 -16.73
CA GLY A 135 17.45 6.17 -16.26
C GLY A 135 17.36 6.32 -14.74
N SER A 136 17.63 7.51 -14.25
CA SER A 136 17.59 7.80 -12.82
C SER A 136 16.15 7.83 -12.30
N SER A 137 15.87 7.10 -11.22
CA SER A 137 14.61 7.19 -10.50
C SER A 137 14.53 8.50 -9.71
N MET A 138 13.34 8.86 -9.25
CA MET A 138 13.18 9.94 -8.29
C MET A 138 14.08 9.72 -7.06
N PRO A 139 14.88 10.73 -6.61
CA PRO A 139 15.67 10.63 -5.40
C PRO A 139 14.78 10.36 -4.18
N GLY A 140 15.17 9.37 -3.36
CA GLY A 140 14.49 9.07 -2.11
C GLY A 140 14.83 10.08 -1.02
N LEU A 141 13.83 10.51 -0.25
CA LEU A 141 13.99 11.32 0.95
C LEU A 141 13.88 10.45 2.20
N ASP A 142 14.76 10.66 3.17
CA ASP A 142 14.64 9.99 4.45
C ASP A 142 13.54 10.65 5.29
N VAL A 143 12.43 9.95 5.49
CA VAL A 143 11.28 10.44 6.26
C VAL A 143 11.67 10.82 7.69
N ARG A 144 12.70 10.20 8.26
CA ARG A 144 13.18 10.52 9.63
C ARG A 144 13.77 11.92 9.73
N THR A 145 14.32 12.44 8.63
CA THR A 145 14.91 13.79 8.58
C THR A 145 13.92 14.87 8.16
N MET A 146 12.70 14.49 7.77
CA MET A 146 11.66 15.45 7.39
C MET A 146 11.07 16.15 8.61
N PRO A 147 10.81 17.47 8.55
CA PRO A 147 10.02 18.19 9.55
C PRO A 147 8.64 17.54 9.74
N GLU A 148 8.16 17.52 10.98
CA GLU A 148 6.88 16.85 11.34
C GLU A 148 5.69 17.45 10.58
N ASP A 149 5.68 18.75 10.36
CA ASP A 149 4.62 19.48 9.62
C ASP A 149 4.58 19.11 8.12
N GLN A 150 5.65 18.56 7.58
CA GLN A 150 5.74 18.11 6.19
C GLN A 150 5.37 16.62 6.03
N LYS A 151 5.33 15.84 7.12
CA LYS A 151 4.98 14.42 7.06
C LYS A 151 3.48 14.23 6.85
N LEU A 152 3.12 13.61 5.73
CA LEU A 152 1.73 13.34 5.38
C LEU A 152 1.17 12.13 6.13
N ALA A 153 2.01 11.15 6.48
CA ALA A 153 1.60 9.94 7.15
C ALA A 153 0.95 10.19 8.51
N GLN A 154 1.31 11.29 9.18
CA GLN A 154 0.80 11.66 10.51
C GLN A 154 -0.42 12.60 10.45
N ARG A 155 -0.76 13.13 9.26
CA ARG A 155 -1.92 14.03 9.12
C ARG A 155 -3.22 13.26 9.07
N GLY A 156 -4.24 13.78 9.73
CA GLY A 156 -5.63 13.42 9.48
C GLY A 156 -6.26 12.42 10.45
N TRP A 157 -5.87 12.47 11.73
CA TRP A 157 -6.61 11.85 12.84
C TRP A 157 -6.46 12.68 14.09
#